data_694e78e85ae53ed984dcda2c42319667
#
_entry.id   694e78e85ae53ed984dcda2c42319667
#
_cell.length_a   1.000
_cell.length_b   1.000
_cell.length_c   1.000
_cell.angle_alpha   90.00
_cell.angle_beta   90.00
_cell.angle_gamma   90.00
#
_symmetry.space_group_name_H-M   'P 1'
#
loop_
_entity.id
_entity.type
_entity.pdbx_description
1 polymer ?
#
loop_
_entity_poly.entity_id
_entity_poly.type
_entity_poly.pdbx_seq_one_letter_code
_entity_poly.pdbx_strand_id
1 'polypeptide(L)'
;MGLCLNSLPLKVYAGSWQIRCFICLFSVYPVISVANFLFSLTVNERSPYTIIMNKVMRDEKLRFRVREIAEFYHQKGRMPSFSEIGELVGLRSKNAVFKLIKRLEGLDILGRDEKGRLIPRSMAFPVKMLGTVEAGFPSPAEEELADTLSLDDLLIQNRDATFLLRVSGDSMSGAGILPGDMVLVDKGQSPKSGDIVIAEVDGEWTMKYLRKRGNSVTLLPANPKYRPIKPKKELKVGGVVTAVVRKYR
;
A
#
# COMPACT_ATOMS: atom_id res chain seq x y z
N MET A 1 -38.84 -42.96 -36.05
CA MET A 1 -37.94 -44.03 -35.53
C MET A 1 -36.86 -43.33 -34.77
N GLY A 2 -36.81 -43.23 -33.49
CA GLY A 2 -36.99 -44.23 -32.47
C GLY A 2 -35.79 -44.20 -31.57
N LEU A 3 -36.00 -43.76 -30.33
CA LEU A 3 -35.48 -44.34 -29.09
C LEU A 3 -33.94 -44.17 -28.81
N CYS A 4 -33.43 -43.87 -27.67
CA CYS A 4 -33.84 -44.15 -26.28
C CYS A 4 -33.09 -43.30 -25.30
N LEU A 5 -33.75 -42.96 -24.24
CA LEU A 5 -33.26 -42.51 -22.92
C LEU A 5 -32.21 -43.46 -22.34
N ASN A 6 -31.24 -42.92 -21.59
CA ASN A 6 -30.88 -43.50 -20.31
C ASN A 6 -30.22 -42.46 -19.38
N SER A 7 -30.89 -42.32 -18.30
CA SER A 7 -30.51 -41.61 -17.06
C SER A 7 -29.46 -42.41 -16.29
N LEU A 8 -28.45 -41.76 -15.70
CA LEU A 8 -27.73 -42.21 -14.48
C LEU A 8 -27.09 -41.01 -13.74
N PRO A 9 -26.80 -41.12 -12.47
CA PRO A 9 -27.01 -40.06 -11.50
C PRO A 9 -25.79 -39.21 -11.17
N LEU A 10 -26.05 -38.00 -10.69
CA LEU A 10 -25.13 -37.06 -10.10
C LEU A 10 -24.39 -37.64 -8.87
N LYS A 11 -23.10 -37.76 -8.95
CA LYS A 11 -22.19 -37.81 -7.77
C LYS A 11 -21.49 -36.47 -7.62
N VAL A 12 -21.80 -35.80 -6.53
CA VAL A 12 -21.16 -34.59 -6.07
C VAL A 12 -19.76 -34.94 -5.57
N TYR A 13 -18.72 -34.36 -6.17
CA TYR A 13 -17.39 -34.23 -5.58
C TYR A 13 -16.98 -32.77 -5.54
N ALA A 14 -16.70 -32.31 -4.34
CA ALA A 14 -16.14 -30.98 -4.06
C ALA A 14 -14.68 -30.90 -4.54
N GLY A 15 -14.31 -29.77 -5.11
CA GLY A 15 -12.92 -29.38 -5.29
C GLY A 15 -12.56 -28.87 -6.69
N SER A 16 -12.09 -27.64 -6.71
CA SER A 16 -11.41 -26.93 -7.80
C SER A 16 -12.29 -26.09 -8.74
N TRP A 17 -12.22 -24.79 -8.51
CA TRP A 17 -12.76 -23.76 -9.42
C TRP A 17 -11.85 -23.61 -10.64
N GLN A 18 -12.29 -24.15 -11.77
CA GLN A 18 -11.77 -23.76 -13.08
C GLN A 18 -12.72 -22.73 -13.69
N ILE A 19 -12.25 -21.49 -13.82
CA ILE A 19 -12.93 -20.45 -14.59
C ILE A 19 -12.72 -20.77 -16.08
N ARG A 20 -13.72 -21.31 -16.74
CA ARG A 20 -13.77 -21.38 -18.19
C ARG A 20 -14.21 -20.03 -18.75
N CYS A 21 -13.35 -19.46 -19.58
CA CYS A 21 -13.55 -18.27 -20.36
C CYS A 21 -14.73 -18.48 -21.34
N PHE A 22 -15.82 -17.74 -21.16
CA PHE A 22 -16.87 -17.58 -22.19
C PHE A 22 -16.52 -16.32 -23.00
N ILE A 23 -15.82 -16.51 -24.10
CA ILE A 23 -15.76 -15.52 -25.18
C ILE A 23 -16.67 -16.06 -26.29
N CYS A 24 -17.83 -15.48 -26.43
CA CYS A 24 -18.51 -15.25 -27.73
C CYS A 24 -19.80 -14.45 -27.51
N LEU A 25 -19.99 -13.46 -28.40
CA LEU A 25 -21.17 -12.63 -28.61
C LEU A 25 -21.35 -11.45 -27.63
N PHE A 26 -20.79 -10.28 -28.00
CA PHE A 26 -21.62 -9.09 -28.23
C PHE A 26 -20.80 -8.04 -28.95
N SER A 27 -21.06 -7.89 -30.23
CA SER A 27 -20.73 -6.72 -31.06
C SER A 27 -21.60 -5.55 -30.61
N VAL A 28 -20.98 -4.34 -30.61
CA VAL A 28 -21.66 -3.03 -30.51
C VAL A 28 -22.03 -2.60 -29.07
N TYR A 29 -21.08 -2.03 -28.34
CA TYR A 29 -21.30 -0.87 -27.46
C TYR A 29 -19.95 -0.22 -27.07
N PRO A 30 -19.89 1.10 -26.77
CA PRO A 30 -18.70 1.92 -26.91
C PRO A 30 -17.70 1.83 -25.76
N VAL A 31 -16.48 2.24 -26.10
CA VAL A 31 -15.17 2.18 -25.43
C VAL A 31 -15.06 2.86 -24.04
N ILE A 32 -16.06 2.88 -23.19
CA ILE A 32 -15.99 3.59 -21.88
C ILE A 32 -15.83 2.66 -20.66
N SER A 33 -15.86 1.34 -20.82
CA SER A 33 -15.97 0.42 -19.65
C SER A 33 -14.71 -0.35 -19.28
N VAL A 34 -13.61 -0.31 -20.04
CA VAL A 34 -12.46 -1.18 -19.77
C VAL A 34 -11.46 -0.54 -18.76
N ALA A 35 -11.38 0.77 -18.72
CA ALA A 35 -10.49 1.47 -17.78
C ALA A 35 -10.97 1.35 -16.32
N ASN A 36 -12.27 1.39 -16.07
CA ASN A 36 -12.82 1.25 -14.72
C ASN A 36 -12.82 -0.19 -14.20
N PHE A 37 -12.80 -1.19 -15.09
CA PHE A 37 -12.78 -2.61 -14.68
C PHE A 37 -11.37 -3.09 -14.31
N LEU A 38 -10.32 -2.55 -14.93
CA LEU A 38 -8.93 -2.90 -14.62
C LEU A 38 -8.40 -2.16 -13.36
N PHE A 39 -8.95 -0.99 -13.02
CA PHE A 39 -8.56 -0.26 -11.81
C PHE A 39 -9.15 -0.87 -10.53
N SER A 40 -10.31 -1.54 -10.63
CA SER A 40 -10.96 -2.25 -9.50
C SER A 40 -10.22 -3.52 -9.05
N LEU A 41 -9.28 -4.04 -9.83
CA LEU A 41 -8.57 -5.30 -9.53
C LEU A 41 -7.25 -5.12 -8.77
N THR A 42 -6.78 -3.89 -8.56
CA THR A 42 -5.47 -3.62 -7.95
C THR A 42 -5.50 -3.12 -6.52
N VAL A 43 -6.64 -2.65 -6.04
CA VAL A 43 -6.81 -2.33 -4.61
C VAL A 43 -7.35 -3.58 -3.91
N ASN A 44 -6.56 -4.16 -3.05
CA ASN A 44 -6.95 -5.32 -2.24
C ASN A 44 -8.06 -4.91 -1.24
N GLU A 45 -9.31 -4.81 -1.72
CA GLU A 45 -10.50 -4.45 -0.92
C GLU A 45 -10.74 -5.38 0.28
N ARG A 46 -10.02 -6.50 0.36
CA ARG A 46 -10.16 -7.53 1.40
C ARG A 46 -9.11 -7.42 2.51
N SER A 47 -8.23 -6.43 2.48
CA SER A 47 -7.32 -6.22 3.61
C SER A 47 -8.15 -5.87 4.85
N PRO A 48 -7.95 -6.53 6.00
CA PRO A 48 -8.60 -6.18 7.26
C PRO A 48 -8.46 -4.70 7.60
N TYR A 49 -7.33 -4.10 7.22
CA TYR A 49 -7.04 -2.68 7.39
C TYR A 49 -7.94 -1.78 6.53
N THR A 50 -8.14 -2.11 5.26
CA THR A 50 -9.04 -1.38 4.35
C THR A 50 -10.49 -1.40 4.85
N ILE A 51 -10.96 -2.55 5.36
CA ILE A 51 -12.30 -2.69 5.94
C ILE A 51 -12.43 -1.83 7.20
N ILE A 52 -11.42 -1.82 8.06
CA ILE A 52 -11.39 -1.05 9.30
C ILE A 52 -11.38 0.45 9.00
N MET A 53 -10.52 0.90 8.09
CA MET A 53 -10.44 2.30 7.68
C MET A 53 -11.75 2.78 7.04
N ASN A 54 -12.36 1.99 6.16
CA ASN A 54 -13.66 2.31 5.59
C ASN A 54 -14.76 2.47 6.66
N LYS A 55 -14.72 1.67 7.73
CA LYS A 55 -15.63 1.79 8.85
C LYS A 55 -15.41 3.07 9.67
N VAL A 56 -14.15 3.44 9.88
CA VAL A 56 -13.78 4.71 10.55
C VAL A 56 -14.17 5.90 9.68
N MET A 57 -13.95 5.81 8.37
CA MET A 57 -14.24 6.89 7.42
C MET A 57 -15.74 7.20 7.28
N ARG A 58 -16.62 6.21 7.50
CA ARG A 58 -18.09 6.39 7.50
C ARG A 58 -18.62 7.01 8.79
N ASP A 59 -17.88 6.93 9.90
CA ASP A 59 -18.27 7.51 11.20
C ASP A 59 -17.59 8.88 11.36
N GLU A 60 -18.30 9.93 10.99
CA GLU A 60 -17.81 11.32 11.02
C GLU A 60 -17.34 11.75 12.44
N LYS A 61 -18.09 11.34 13.47
CA LYS A 61 -17.71 11.63 14.87
C LYS A 61 -16.40 10.91 15.25
N LEU A 62 -16.21 9.70 14.78
CA LEU A 62 -14.99 8.94 15.05
C LEU A 62 -13.80 9.55 14.32
N ARG A 63 -13.98 9.95 13.04
CA ARG A 63 -12.96 10.67 12.26
C ARG A 63 -12.49 11.95 12.95
N PHE A 64 -13.45 12.78 13.37
CA PHE A 64 -13.14 14.00 14.11
C PHE A 64 -12.26 13.69 15.34
N ARG A 65 -12.65 12.71 16.17
CA ARG A 65 -11.92 12.34 17.39
C ARG A 65 -10.52 11.82 17.10
N VAL A 66 -10.35 11.00 16.08
CA VAL A 66 -9.03 10.49 15.65
C VAL A 66 -8.15 11.66 15.20
N ARG A 67 -8.71 12.59 14.41
CA ARG A 67 -7.99 13.77 13.93
C ARG A 67 -7.47 14.63 15.08
N GLU A 68 -8.34 14.98 16.05
CA GLU A 68 -7.92 15.79 17.20
C GLU A 68 -6.79 15.14 18.02
N ILE A 69 -6.87 13.83 18.24
CA ILE A 69 -5.83 13.07 18.93
C ILE A 69 -4.53 13.07 18.13
N ALA A 70 -4.61 12.91 16.82
CA ALA A 70 -3.44 12.88 15.94
C ALA A 70 -2.80 14.27 15.79
N GLU A 71 -3.58 15.33 15.69
CA GLU A 71 -3.07 16.71 15.68
C GLU A 71 -2.32 17.03 16.96
N PHE A 72 -2.88 16.63 18.12
CA PHE A 72 -2.16 16.77 19.39
C PHE A 72 -0.81 16.03 19.38
N TYR A 73 -0.80 14.79 18.88
CA TYR A 73 0.42 14.00 18.78
C TYR A 73 1.46 14.68 17.88
N HIS A 74 1.05 15.21 16.73
CA HIS A 74 1.95 15.94 15.83
C HIS A 74 2.51 17.23 16.43
N GLN A 75 1.69 17.97 17.18
CA GLN A 75 2.11 19.24 17.80
C GLN A 75 2.99 19.05 19.02
N LYS A 76 2.68 18.04 19.83
CA LYS A 76 3.34 17.84 21.14
C LYS A 76 4.42 16.75 21.14
N GLY A 77 4.51 15.94 20.09
CA GLY A 77 5.45 14.80 20.01
C GLY A 77 5.16 13.66 21.00
N ARG A 78 4.00 13.69 21.68
CA ARG A 78 3.56 12.66 22.63
C ARG A 78 2.08 12.38 22.53
N MET A 79 1.65 11.20 22.95
CA MET A 79 0.23 10.90 23.03
C MET A 79 -0.43 11.70 24.17
N PRO A 80 -1.68 12.14 23.97
CA PRO A 80 -2.43 12.78 25.02
C PRO A 80 -2.82 11.79 26.13
N SER A 81 -2.87 12.27 27.37
CA SER A 81 -3.39 11.54 28.52
C SER A 81 -4.92 11.34 28.40
N PHE A 82 -5.50 10.47 29.23
CA PHE A 82 -6.94 10.23 29.22
C PHE A 82 -7.76 11.51 29.49
N SER A 83 -7.28 12.39 30.33
CA SER A 83 -7.93 13.68 30.62
C SER A 83 -7.86 14.61 29.42
N GLU A 84 -6.68 14.74 28.80
CA GLU A 84 -6.48 15.54 27.58
C GLU A 84 -7.31 15.01 26.42
N ILE A 85 -7.42 13.68 26.24
CA ILE A 85 -8.31 13.09 25.24
C ILE A 85 -9.77 13.54 25.49
N GLY A 86 -10.22 13.51 26.77
CA GLY A 86 -11.56 13.95 27.11
C GLY A 86 -11.83 15.39 26.69
N GLU A 87 -10.89 16.28 26.96
CA GLU A 87 -10.96 17.70 26.58
C GLU A 87 -10.95 17.88 25.05
N LEU A 88 -9.99 17.26 24.34
CA LEU A 88 -9.84 17.35 22.90
C LEU A 88 -11.11 16.90 22.13
N VAL A 89 -11.73 15.81 22.58
CA VAL A 89 -12.87 15.22 21.86
C VAL A 89 -14.24 15.55 22.48
N GLY A 90 -14.27 16.44 23.48
CA GLY A 90 -15.49 16.91 24.13
C GLY A 90 -16.18 15.84 24.99
N LEU A 91 -15.46 14.89 25.58
CA LEU A 91 -15.99 13.83 26.43
C LEU A 91 -15.76 14.15 27.91
N ARG A 92 -16.87 14.38 28.67
CA ARG A 92 -16.79 14.73 30.10
C ARG A 92 -16.59 13.52 31.03
N SER A 93 -16.96 12.33 30.59
CA SER A 93 -16.92 11.12 31.42
C SER A 93 -15.66 10.30 31.13
N LYS A 94 -14.93 9.93 32.20
CA LYS A 94 -13.78 9.00 32.10
C LYS A 94 -14.14 7.67 31.41
N ASN A 95 -15.37 7.18 31.68
CA ASN A 95 -15.84 5.94 31.07
C ASN A 95 -16.08 6.10 29.56
N ALA A 96 -16.55 7.27 29.11
CA ALA A 96 -16.73 7.54 27.69
C ALA A 96 -15.36 7.60 26.96
N VAL A 97 -14.36 8.22 27.58
CA VAL A 97 -12.96 8.24 27.06
C VAL A 97 -12.40 6.82 27.00
N PHE A 98 -12.59 6.03 28.06
CA PHE A 98 -12.13 4.64 28.09
C PHE A 98 -12.78 3.80 26.97
N LYS A 99 -14.09 3.92 26.76
CA LYS A 99 -14.81 3.24 25.67
C LYS A 99 -14.31 3.67 24.30
N LEU A 100 -14.00 4.97 24.11
CA LEU A 100 -13.40 5.46 22.87
C LEU A 100 -12.04 4.84 22.63
N ILE A 101 -11.15 4.86 23.63
CA ILE A 101 -9.80 4.28 23.53
C ILE A 101 -9.88 2.78 23.19
N LYS A 102 -10.72 2.03 23.91
CA LYS A 102 -10.95 0.60 23.62
C LYS A 102 -11.43 0.36 22.18
N ARG A 103 -12.28 1.24 21.68
CA ARG A 103 -12.74 1.19 20.28
C ARG A 103 -11.58 1.46 19.32
N LEU A 104 -10.71 2.46 19.59
CA LEU A 104 -9.56 2.80 18.77
C LEU A 104 -8.46 1.72 18.82
N GLU A 105 -8.28 1.07 19.98
CA GLU A 105 -7.41 -0.12 20.12
C GLU A 105 -7.95 -1.28 19.28
N GLY A 106 -9.25 -1.55 19.31
CA GLY A 106 -9.89 -2.59 18.51
C GLY A 106 -9.89 -2.32 17.00
N LEU A 107 -9.64 -1.08 16.59
CA LEU A 107 -9.46 -0.66 15.20
C LEU A 107 -7.98 -0.52 14.82
N ASP A 108 -7.07 -0.95 15.66
CA ASP A 108 -5.60 -0.85 15.49
C ASP A 108 -5.09 0.59 15.19
N ILE A 109 -5.86 1.61 15.56
CA ILE A 109 -5.47 3.02 15.44
C ILE A 109 -4.53 3.42 16.58
N LEU A 110 -4.82 2.94 17.79
CA LEU A 110 -4.02 3.11 18.99
C LEU A 110 -3.55 1.75 19.50
N GLY A 111 -2.43 1.73 20.17
CA GLY A 111 -1.92 0.58 20.92
C GLY A 111 -1.45 0.99 22.30
N ARG A 112 -0.86 0.03 23.03
CA ARG A 112 -0.16 0.29 24.29
C ARG A 112 1.27 -0.23 24.21
N ASP A 113 2.18 0.50 24.83
CA ASP A 113 3.54 0.03 25.07
C ASP A 113 3.59 -0.94 26.28
N GLU A 114 4.75 -1.49 26.55
CA GLU A 114 4.99 -2.40 27.69
C GLU A 114 4.64 -1.78 29.07
N LYS A 115 4.64 -0.45 29.15
CA LYS A 115 4.29 0.33 30.36
C LYS A 115 2.83 0.73 30.39
N GLY A 116 2.01 0.27 29.45
CA GLY A 116 0.58 0.57 29.34
C GLY A 116 0.23 1.96 28.81
N ARG A 117 1.21 2.73 28.31
CA ARG A 117 0.99 4.07 27.74
C ARG A 117 0.46 3.93 26.31
N LEU A 118 -0.40 4.86 25.92
CA LEU A 118 -0.93 4.91 24.56
C LEU A 118 0.17 5.20 23.55
N ILE A 119 0.21 4.44 22.48
CA ILE A 119 1.07 4.64 21.31
C ILE A 119 0.22 4.70 20.04
N PRO A 120 0.58 5.53 19.05
CA PRO A 120 -0.07 5.52 17.75
C PRO A 120 0.33 4.24 17.00
N ARG A 121 -0.63 3.56 16.36
CA ARG A 121 -0.37 2.45 15.45
C ARG A 121 -0.67 2.83 14.01
N SER A 122 -1.88 3.30 13.74
CA SER A 122 -2.31 3.67 12.41
C SER A 122 -3.14 4.96 12.44
N MET A 123 -2.48 6.08 12.70
CA MET A 123 -3.10 7.41 12.65
C MET A 123 -2.81 8.13 11.32
N ALA A 124 -2.62 7.37 10.23
CA ALA A 124 -2.45 7.96 8.91
C ALA A 124 -3.76 8.60 8.45
N PHE A 125 -3.69 9.87 8.02
CA PHE A 125 -4.83 10.52 7.38
C PHE A 125 -4.86 10.15 5.91
N PRO A 126 -5.99 9.62 5.41
CA PRO A 126 -6.13 9.37 3.99
C PRO A 126 -6.11 10.68 3.22
N VAL A 127 -5.46 10.67 2.08
CA VAL A 127 -5.43 11.78 1.13
C VAL A 127 -6.55 11.58 0.13
N LYS A 128 -7.29 12.66 -0.21
CA LYS A 128 -8.29 12.61 -1.27
C LYS A 128 -7.59 12.51 -2.62
N MET A 129 -8.00 11.57 -3.44
CA MET A 129 -7.57 11.45 -4.82
C MET A 129 -8.52 12.26 -5.70
N LEU A 130 -8.08 13.43 -6.13
CA LEU A 130 -8.93 14.42 -6.81
C LEU A 130 -8.94 14.32 -8.36
N GLY A 131 -8.28 13.29 -8.92
CA GLY A 131 -8.22 13.08 -10.37
C GLY A 131 -6.88 13.44 -11.02
N THR A 132 -6.88 13.79 -12.30
CA THR A 132 -5.68 14.11 -13.09
C THR A 132 -5.46 15.61 -13.16
N VAL A 133 -4.19 16.04 -13.26
CA VAL A 133 -3.82 17.46 -13.38
C VAL A 133 -4.43 18.12 -14.63
N GLU A 134 -4.61 17.35 -15.72
CA GLU A 134 -5.19 17.84 -16.98
C GLU A 134 -6.67 18.21 -16.84
N ALA A 135 -7.41 17.57 -15.93
CA ALA A 135 -8.82 17.87 -15.67
C ALA A 135 -9.03 19.12 -14.77
N GLY A 136 -7.95 19.65 -14.18
CA GLY A 136 -8.01 20.77 -13.25
C GLY A 136 -8.43 20.34 -11.83
N PHE A 137 -8.79 21.33 -11.00
CA PHE A 137 -9.32 21.05 -9.67
C PHE A 137 -10.81 20.69 -9.75
N PRO A 138 -11.25 19.62 -9.06
CA PRO A 138 -12.65 19.24 -9.03
C PRO A 138 -13.50 20.30 -8.30
N SER A 139 -14.78 20.35 -8.63
CA SER A 139 -15.76 21.14 -7.90
C SER A 139 -15.96 20.60 -6.47
N PRO A 140 -16.50 21.41 -5.53
CA PRO A 140 -16.77 20.93 -4.16
C PRO A 140 -17.65 19.67 -4.11
N ALA A 141 -18.59 19.52 -5.04
CA ALA A 141 -19.44 18.32 -5.13
C ALA A 141 -18.65 17.08 -5.59
N GLU A 142 -17.70 17.24 -6.50
CA GLU A 142 -16.81 16.16 -6.94
C GLU A 142 -15.79 15.79 -5.85
N GLU A 143 -15.36 16.77 -5.04
CA GLU A 143 -14.50 16.53 -3.88
C GLU A 143 -15.19 15.67 -2.79
N GLU A 144 -16.50 15.81 -2.61
CA GLU A 144 -17.25 14.99 -1.66
C GLU A 144 -17.36 13.54 -2.11
N LEU A 145 -17.35 13.30 -3.43
CA LEU A 145 -17.41 11.96 -4.04
C LEU A 145 -16.03 11.35 -4.27
N ALA A 146 -14.95 12.11 -4.04
CA ALA A 146 -13.59 11.64 -4.28
C ALA A 146 -13.21 10.49 -3.33
N ASP A 147 -12.61 9.46 -3.89
CA ASP A 147 -12.08 8.34 -3.13
C ASP A 147 -10.96 8.82 -2.21
N THR A 148 -10.98 8.34 -0.98
CA THR A 148 -9.91 8.60 -0.02
C THR A 148 -8.91 7.46 -0.06
N LEU A 149 -7.64 7.79 -0.28
CA LEU A 149 -6.54 6.85 -0.38
C LEU A 149 -5.55 7.05 0.76
N SER A 150 -5.21 5.99 1.48
CA SER A 150 -4.08 6.01 2.41
C SER A 150 -2.79 5.84 1.60
N LEU A 151 -1.84 6.77 1.74
CA LEU A 151 -0.54 6.64 1.11
C LEU A 151 0.22 5.40 1.61
N ASP A 152 0.03 5.03 2.88
CA ASP A 152 0.61 3.81 3.43
C ASP A 152 0.08 2.57 2.70
N ASP A 153 -1.24 2.50 2.48
CA ASP A 153 -1.85 1.34 1.81
C ASP A 153 -1.51 1.29 0.31
N LEU A 154 -1.34 2.46 -0.31
CA LEU A 154 -0.89 2.55 -1.70
C LEU A 154 0.54 2.06 -1.88
N LEU A 155 1.44 2.46 -0.98
CA LEU A 155 2.87 2.30 -1.15
C LEU A 155 3.43 1.07 -0.43
N ILE A 156 2.78 0.58 0.64
CA ILE A 156 3.29 -0.45 1.53
C ILE A 156 2.35 -1.67 1.50
N GLN A 157 2.71 -2.69 0.74
CA GLN A 157 1.94 -3.93 0.67
C GLN A 157 2.26 -4.87 1.85
N ASN A 158 3.49 -4.84 2.33
CA ASN A 158 3.96 -5.68 3.44
C ASN A 158 4.66 -4.82 4.48
N ARG A 159 3.94 -4.45 5.56
CA ARG A 159 4.44 -3.53 6.60
C ARG A 159 5.64 -4.09 7.36
N ASP A 160 5.68 -5.40 7.60
CA ASP A 160 6.73 -6.04 8.39
C ASP A 160 8.04 -6.21 7.61
N ALA A 161 7.96 -6.22 6.27
CA ALA A 161 9.09 -6.41 5.39
C ALA A 161 9.51 -5.15 4.62
N THR A 162 8.75 -4.04 4.72
CA THR A 162 9.03 -2.79 4.01
C THR A 162 9.81 -1.82 4.90
N PHE A 163 10.87 -1.24 4.36
CA PHE A 163 11.67 -0.20 5.01
C PHE A 163 12.04 0.90 4.04
N LEU A 164 12.43 2.05 4.59
CA LEU A 164 12.75 3.27 3.86
C LEU A 164 14.26 3.49 3.85
N LEU A 165 14.84 3.74 2.67
CA LEU A 165 16.26 4.09 2.52
C LEU A 165 16.40 5.44 1.82
N ARG A 166 17.43 6.20 2.18
CA ARG A 166 17.81 7.44 1.49
C ARG A 166 18.83 7.13 0.39
N VAL A 167 18.59 7.67 -0.79
CA VAL A 167 19.49 7.54 -1.94
C VAL A 167 20.66 8.52 -1.81
N SER A 168 21.89 8.02 -1.96
CA SER A 168 23.10 8.84 -1.90
C SER A 168 23.84 8.99 -3.24
N GLY A 169 23.64 8.08 -4.19
CA GLY A 169 24.33 8.08 -5.49
C GLY A 169 23.41 8.45 -6.65
N ASP A 170 23.99 8.73 -7.81
CA ASP A 170 23.29 9.11 -9.05
C ASP A 170 23.21 7.98 -10.09
N SER A 171 23.60 6.76 -9.73
CA SER A 171 23.67 5.62 -10.66
C SER A 171 22.30 5.19 -11.23
N MET A 172 21.19 5.66 -10.63
CA MET A 172 19.83 5.38 -11.06
C MET A 172 19.09 6.64 -11.56
N SER A 173 19.81 7.73 -11.85
CA SER A 173 19.23 8.98 -12.33
C SER A 173 18.40 8.85 -13.61
N GLY A 174 18.81 7.97 -14.54
CA GLY A 174 18.04 7.66 -15.74
C GLY A 174 16.73 6.89 -15.48
N ALA A 175 16.54 6.36 -14.28
CA ALA A 175 15.26 5.81 -13.79
C ALA A 175 14.45 6.85 -13.01
N GLY A 176 14.86 8.13 -12.99
CA GLY A 176 14.19 9.18 -12.24
C GLY A 176 14.49 9.18 -10.73
N ILE A 177 15.42 8.33 -10.26
CA ILE A 177 15.81 8.25 -8.84
C ILE A 177 17.08 9.09 -8.65
N LEU A 178 16.97 10.14 -7.84
CA LEU A 178 18.02 11.14 -7.64
C LEU A 178 18.61 11.06 -6.21
N PRO A 179 19.84 11.56 -6.02
CA PRO A 179 20.40 11.71 -4.67
C PRO A 179 19.48 12.53 -3.77
N GLY A 180 19.27 12.05 -2.55
CA GLY A 180 18.35 12.66 -1.57
C GLY A 180 16.94 12.10 -1.57
N ASP A 181 16.51 11.39 -2.61
CA ASP A 181 15.25 10.66 -2.63
C ASP A 181 15.19 9.63 -1.50
N MET A 182 13.98 9.26 -1.15
CA MET A 182 13.71 8.11 -0.29
C MET A 182 13.09 6.99 -1.11
N VAL A 183 13.57 5.78 -0.97
CA VAL A 183 13.04 4.59 -1.64
C VAL A 183 12.43 3.63 -0.64
N LEU A 184 11.23 3.16 -0.92
CA LEU A 184 10.59 2.06 -0.21
C LEU A 184 11.09 0.74 -0.76
N VAL A 185 11.52 -0.15 0.12
CA VAL A 185 12.14 -1.43 -0.22
C VAL A 185 11.40 -2.54 0.50
N ASP A 186 10.88 -3.50 -0.24
CA ASP A 186 10.22 -4.68 0.31
C ASP A 186 11.19 -5.88 0.27
N LYS A 187 11.50 -6.43 1.44
CA LYS A 187 12.32 -7.65 1.60
C LYS A 187 11.54 -8.94 1.32
N GLY A 188 10.22 -8.88 1.43
CA GLY A 188 9.35 -10.04 1.24
C GLY A 188 9.11 -10.41 -0.22
N GLN A 189 9.38 -9.48 -1.14
CA GLN A 189 9.20 -9.73 -2.57
C GLN A 189 10.36 -10.52 -3.18
N SER A 190 10.01 -11.53 -3.98
CA SER A 190 11.01 -12.24 -4.80
C SER A 190 11.40 -11.41 -6.01
N PRO A 191 12.67 -11.01 -6.16
CA PRO A 191 13.11 -10.11 -7.21
C PRO A 191 13.05 -10.77 -8.60
N LYS A 192 12.48 -10.05 -9.58
CA LYS A 192 12.36 -10.46 -10.98
C LYS A 192 13.32 -9.67 -11.87
N SER A 193 13.57 -10.17 -13.10
CA SER A 193 14.35 -9.42 -14.09
C SER A 193 13.60 -8.15 -14.51
N GLY A 194 14.25 -7.01 -14.40
CA GLY A 194 13.66 -5.68 -14.62
C GLY A 194 13.38 -4.90 -13.34
N ASP A 195 13.30 -5.56 -12.18
CA ASP A 195 13.09 -4.87 -10.90
C ASP A 195 14.32 -4.03 -10.52
N ILE A 196 14.05 -2.93 -9.83
CA ILE A 196 15.10 -2.18 -9.14
C ILE A 196 15.28 -2.83 -7.77
N VAL A 197 16.51 -3.23 -7.46
CA VAL A 197 16.83 -3.94 -6.21
C VAL A 197 17.90 -3.21 -5.42
N ILE A 198 17.83 -3.37 -4.11
CA ILE A 198 18.96 -3.11 -3.21
C ILE A 198 19.71 -4.42 -3.08
N ALA A 199 20.99 -4.41 -3.43
CA ALA A 199 21.81 -5.62 -3.43
C ALA A 199 23.21 -5.35 -2.85
N GLU A 200 23.72 -6.33 -2.14
CA GLU A 200 25.10 -6.42 -1.70
C GLU A 200 25.89 -7.24 -2.73
N VAL A 201 26.91 -6.65 -3.30
CA VAL A 201 27.78 -7.27 -4.29
C VAL A 201 29.19 -7.22 -3.76
N ASP A 202 29.79 -8.38 -3.56
CA ASP A 202 31.18 -8.51 -3.09
C ASP A 202 31.47 -7.65 -1.83
N GLY A 203 30.48 -7.46 -0.94
CA GLY A 203 30.55 -6.68 0.29
C GLY A 203 30.09 -5.21 0.19
N GLU A 204 29.71 -4.73 -0.99
CA GLU A 204 29.25 -3.35 -1.19
C GLU A 204 27.74 -3.29 -1.52
N TRP A 205 27.02 -2.40 -0.82
CA TRP A 205 25.58 -2.18 -1.05
C TRP A 205 25.36 -1.22 -2.23
N THR A 206 24.46 -1.59 -3.11
CA THR A 206 24.09 -0.78 -4.28
C THR A 206 22.64 -0.93 -4.67
N MET A 207 22.13 0.06 -5.42
CA MET A 207 20.81 0.03 -6.04
C MET A 207 20.95 -0.01 -7.57
N LYS A 208 20.38 -1.02 -8.22
CA LYS A 208 20.48 -1.24 -9.68
C LYS A 208 19.24 -1.97 -10.20
N TYR A 209 19.04 -1.94 -11.51
CA TYR A 209 18.15 -2.90 -12.16
C TYR A 209 18.74 -4.31 -12.08
N LEU A 210 17.92 -5.27 -11.74
CA LEU A 210 18.27 -6.68 -11.78
C LEU A 210 18.01 -7.25 -13.16
N ARG A 211 18.99 -7.90 -13.77
CA ARG A 211 18.80 -8.66 -15.00
C ARG A 211 19.25 -10.10 -14.79
N LYS A 212 18.28 -11.03 -14.95
CA LYS A 212 18.52 -12.47 -14.89
C LYS A 212 18.46 -13.07 -16.30
N ARG A 213 19.48 -13.84 -16.69
CA ARG A 213 19.49 -14.65 -17.92
C ARG A 213 20.02 -16.04 -17.59
N GLY A 214 19.09 -17.01 -17.49
CA GLY A 214 19.42 -18.33 -16.96
C GLY A 214 20.08 -18.22 -15.58
N ASN A 215 21.23 -18.81 -15.39
CA ASN A 215 22.01 -18.73 -14.14
C ASN A 215 22.84 -17.46 -13.97
N SER A 216 22.88 -16.58 -14.98
CA SER A 216 23.67 -15.33 -14.91
C SER A 216 22.84 -14.18 -14.40
N VAL A 217 23.34 -13.49 -13.38
CA VAL A 217 22.76 -12.28 -12.82
C VAL A 217 23.68 -11.10 -13.12
N THR A 218 23.10 -9.99 -13.56
CA THR A 218 23.80 -8.74 -13.84
C THR A 218 23.01 -7.58 -13.23
N LEU A 219 23.69 -6.66 -12.58
CA LEU A 219 23.10 -5.44 -12.05
C LEU A 219 23.38 -4.29 -13.02
N LEU A 220 22.32 -3.64 -13.50
CA LEU A 220 22.41 -2.59 -14.51
C LEU A 220 22.15 -1.22 -13.90
N PRO A 221 23.04 -0.25 -14.05
CA PRO A 221 22.76 1.14 -13.73
C PRO A 221 21.76 1.72 -14.73
N ALA A 222 21.02 2.73 -14.32
CA ALA A 222 20.20 3.55 -15.21
C ALA A 222 20.98 4.77 -15.75
N ASN A 223 22.13 5.08 -15.17
CA ASN A 223 22.98 6.17 -15.60
C ASN A 223 24.14 5.63 -16.48
N PRO A 224 24.30 6.13 -17.74
CA PRO A 224 25.35 5.66 -18.66
C PRO A 224 26.78 5.85 -18.17
N LYS A 225 27.00 6.75 -17.20
CA LYS A 225 28.33 6.95 -16.57
C LYS A 225 28.84 5.71 -15.82
N TYR A 226 27.95 4.81 -15.46
CA TYR A 226 28.25 3.62 -14.67
C TYR A 226 28.24 2.37 -15.55
N ARG A 227 29.10 1.42 -15.24
CA ARG A 227 29.17 0.13 -15.95
C ARG A 227 28.26 -0.90 -15.28
N PRO A 228 27.69 -1.86 -16.04
CA PRO A 228 27.03 -3.03 -15.48
C PRO A 228 27.93 -3.81 -14.52
N ILE A 229 27.37 -4.27 -13.41
CA ILE A 229 28.09 -5.05 -12.41
C ILE A 229 27.71 -6.51 -12.57
N LYS A 230 28.70 -7.37 -12.76
CA LYS A 230 28.57 -8.83 -12.67
C LYS A 230 29.20 -9.26 -11.37
N PRO A 231 28.45 -9.90 -10.46
CA PRO A 231 29.02 -10.40 -9.20
C PRO A 231 30.17 -11.37 -9.50
N LYS A 232 31.27 -11.22 -8.77
CA LYS A 232 32.46 -12.10 -8.93
C LYS A 232 32.46 -13.21 -7.89
N LYS A 233 32.01 -12.91 -6.68
CA LYS A 233 32.00 -13.85 -5.55
C LYS A 233 30.57 -14.07 -5.05
N GLU A 234 29.93 -13.04 -4.57
CA GLU A 234 28.64 -13.14 -3.91
C GLU A 234 27.68 -12.03 -4.34
N LEU A 235 26.41 -12.37 -4.49
CA LEU A 235 25.31 -11.44 -4.67
C LEU A 235 24.21 -11.77 -3.67
N LYS A 236 23.89 -10.82 -2.82
CA LYS A 236 22.77 -10.93 -1.88
C LYS A 236 21.78 -9.81 -2.19
N VAL A 237 20.56 -10.16 -2.57
CA VAL A 237 19.50 -9.18 -2.77
C VAL A 237 18.84 -8.88 -1.44
N GLY A 238 18.89 -7.63 -1.00
CA GLY A 238 18.32 -7.15 0.26
C GLY A 238 16.84 -6.82 0.16
N GLY A 239 16.33 -6.54 -1.06
CA GLY A 239 14.91 -6.27 -1.29
C GLY A 239 14.67 -5.61 -2.64
N VAL A 240 13.38 -5.49 -3.00
CA VAL A 240 12.89 -4.85 -4.22
C VAL A 240 12.43 -3.43 -3.91
N VAL A 241 12.82 -2.46 -4.72
CA VAL A 241 12.35 -1.08 -4.62
C VAL A 241 10.92 -1.02 -5.18
N THR A 242 9.96 -0.64 -4.35
CA THR A 242 8.53 -0.58 -4.70
C THR A 242 8.05 0.82 -4.99
N ALA A 243 8.65 1.84 -4.37
CA ALA A 243 8.27 3.23 -4.59
C ALA A 243 9.44 4.19 -4.33
N VAL A 244 9.31 5.39 -4.89
CA VAL A 244 10.22 6.52 -4.64
C VAL A 244 9.41 7.68 -4.10
N VAL A 245 9.90 8.27 -3.01
CA VAL A 245 9.28 9.42 -2.37
C VAL A 245 10.27 10.60 -2.44
N ARG A 246 9.83 11.67 -3.08
CA ARG A 246 10.59 12.93 -3.18
C ARG A 246 9.79 14.07 -2.59
N LYS A 247 10.41 14.79 -1.66
CA LYS A 247 9.85 16.00 -1.08
C LYS A 247 10.56 17.20 -1.71
N TYR A 248 9.80 18.17 -2.21
CA TYR A 248 10.36 19.35 -2.90
C TYR A 248 10.59 20.55 -1.97
N ARG A 249 10.02 20.53 -0.76
CA ARG A 249 10.18 21.61 0.24
C ARG A 249 10.14 21.03 1.66
#